data_7526f38795c75748e45d96be5a2e4250
#
_entry.id   7526f38795c75748e45d96be5a2e4250
#
_cell.length_a   1.000
_cell.length_b   1.000
_cell.length_c   1.000
_cell.angle_alpha   90.00
_cell.angle_beta   90.00
_cell.angle_gamma   90.00
#
_symmetry.space_group_name_H-M   'P 1'
#
loop_
_entity.id
_entity.type
_entity.pdbx_description
1 polymer ?
#
loop_
_entity_poly.entity_id
_entity_poly.type
_entity_poly.pdbx_seq_one_letter_code
_entity_poly.pdbx_strand_id
1 'polypeptide(L)'
;GNKAVRYGTTRNQVYSVEVVLPNGKIATFGSTLKKCSTGFCLDQLIIGSEGTLGIITKATLKLVPLSPFHVDVLAVFTKLSDAAEAVPKIVKAGINPTSVEFMDVSFVRSACEYCKLDLPHKEDGYYDIITIEAFNEAELDEKTEKLMKICEECHATDVVEADDRVWSVRRNCLESTRTYSKVGTSEDLVVPVTKIADCIKTLMEESKKYDFRPFCLAHAGDGNIHFQILKCDMSDEDWETQLEQFRAVAYPYVYSLGGRLSGEHGIGLKRLKYMEKYTDPVELEFMKTIKQAVDPNWIMNPGKVIEP
;
A
#
# COMPACT_ATOMS: atom_id res chain seq x y z
N GLY A 1 2.56 -0.26 4.66
CA GLY A 1 3.98 -0.46 4.33
C GLY A 1 4.35 -1.90 4.08
N ASN A 2 5.58 -2.10 3.60
CA ASN A 2 6.05 -3.38 3.06
C ASN A 2 5.95 -4.61 3.99
N LYS A 3 5.90 -4.42 5.31
CA LYS A 3 5.80 -5.52 6.29
C LYS A 3 4.36 -5.90 6.66
N ALA A 4 3.36 -5.25 6.06
CA ALA A 4 1.96 -5.49 6.42
C ALA A 4 1.47 -6.89 6.04
N VAL A 5 2.04 -7.49 5.00
CA VAL A 5 1.71 -8.87 4.61
C VAL A 5 1.94 -9.88 5.74
N ARG A 6 2.96 -9.68 6.58
CA ARG A 6 3.29 -10.57 7.71
C ARG A 6 2.75 -10.08 9.05
N TYR A 7 2.90 -8.80 9.33
CA TYR A 7 2.62 -8.24 10.65
C TYR A 7 1.31 -7.47 10.73
N GLY A 8 0.63 -7.28 9.60
CA GLY A 8 -0.53 -6.39 9.52
C GLY A 8 -0.12 -4.91 9.52
N THR A 9 -1.11 -4.06 9.56
CA THR A 9 -0.90 -2.60 9.61
C THR A 9 -0.57 -2.14 11.04
N THR A 10 -0.21 -0.85 11.21
CA THR A 10 0.04 -0.24 12.52
C THR A 10 -1.10 -0.49 13.50
N ARG A 11 -2.35 -0.47 13.04
CA ARG A 11 -3.55 -0.78 13.84
C ARG A 11 -3.44 -2.15 14.55
N ASN A 12 -2.91 -3.15 13.88
CA ASN A 12 -2.76 -4.50 14.43
C ASN A 12 -1.68 -4.58 15.50
N GLN A 13 -0.74 -3.62 15.52
CA GLN A 13 0.41 -3.59 16.41
C GLN A 13 0.23 -2.61 17.59
N VAL A 14 -0.96 -2.07 17.78
CA VAL A 14 -1.28 -1.20 18.92
C VAL A 14 -2.10 -1.96 19.96
N TYR A 15 -1.70 -1.83 21.23
CA TYR A 15 -2.44 -2.35 22.39
C TYR A 15 -3.40 -1.33 22.96
N SER A 16 -2.97 -0.07 23.05
CA SER A 16 -3.79 1.00 23.60
C SER A 16 -3.31 2.36 23.13
N VAL A 17 -4.21 3.33 23.15
CA VAL A 17 -3.93 4.74 22.83
C VAL A 17 -4.45 5.65 23.93
N GLU A 18 -3.67 6.66 24.31
CA GLU A 18 -4.16 7.80 25.09
C GLU A 18 -4.67 8.86 24.09
N VAL A 19 -5.87 9.37 24.31
CA VAL A 19 -6.57 10.25 23.37
C VAL A 19 -7.11 11.46 24.09
N VAL A 20 -6.88 12.65 23.54
CA VAL A 20 -7.59 13.87 23.89
C VAL A 20 -8.83 13.97 23.02
N LEU A 21 -10.00 13.94 23.65
CA LEU A 21 -11.30 14.03 22.98
C LEU A 21 -11.69 15.49 22.68
N PRO A 22 -12.65 15.73 21.75
CA PRO A 22 -13.09 17.09 21.40
C PRO A 22 -13.57 17.95 22.58
N ASN A 23 -14.08 17.32 23.63
CA ASN A 23 -14.51 17.98 24.86
C ASN A 23 -13.36 18.25 25.86
N GLY A 24 -12.11 18.02 25.47
CA GLY A 24 -10.91 18.21 26.29
C GLY A 24 -10.61 17.11 27.31
N LYS A 25 -11.47 16.10 27.42
CA LYS A 25 -11.20 14.96 28.32
C LYS A 25 -10.12 14.05 27.72
N ILE A 26 -9.29 13.49 28.61
CA ILE A 26 -8.24 12.53 28.24
C ILE A 26 -8.69 11.15 28.71
N ALA A 27 -8.58 10.18 27.81
CA ALA A 27 -8.90 8.78 28.10
C ALA A 27 -7.89 7.83 27.47
N THR A 28 -7.72 6.65 28.06
CA THR A 28 -6.97 5.55 27.45
C THR A 28 -7.96 4.53 26.90
N PHE A 29 -7.87 4.22 25.61
CA PHE A 29 -8.64 3.18 24.95
C PHE A 29 -7.77 1.99 24.59
N GLY A 30 -8.33 0.78 24.70
CA GLY A 30 -7.57 -0.46 24.59
C GLY A 30 -6.88 -0.86 25.90
N SER A 31 -6.07 -1.90 25.86
CA SER A 31 -5.34 -2.41 27.03
C SER A 31 -4.18 -3.32 26.57
N THR A 32 -3.24 -3.61 27.49
CA THR A 32 -2.13 -4.56 27.26
C THR A 32 -2.55 -6.02 27.37
N LEU A 33 -3.83 -6.30 27.56
CA LEU A 33 -4.35 -7.66 27.65
C LEU A 33 -4.37 -8.33 26.27
N LYS A 34 -3.99 -9.62 26.21
CA LYS A 34 -4.02 -10.39 24.98
C LYS A 34 -5.45 -10.65 24.47
N LYS A 35 -6.43 -10.62 25.37
CA LYS A 35 -7.85 -10.67 25.01
C LYS A 35 -8.68 -9.88 26.02
N CYS A 36 -9.66 -9.13 25.48
CA CYS A 36 -10.61 -8.36 26.27
C CYS A 36 -11.93 -8.31 25.48
N SER A 37 -13.03 -8.64 26.14
CA SER A 37 -14.39 -8.54 25.58
C SER A 37 -15.25 -7.55 26.39
N THR A 38 -14.62 -6.62 27.13
CA THR A 38 -15.31 -5.63 27.94
C THR A 38 -15.56 -4.38 27.13
N GLY A 39 -16.78 -4.23 26.61
CA GLY A 39 -17.21 -3.06 25.84
C GLY A 39 -16.74 -3.04 24.39
N PHE A 40 -16.82 -1.87 23.77
CA PHE A 40 -16.45 -1.64 22.37
C PHE A 40 -14.93 -1.47 22.21
N CYS A 41 -14.41 -1.82 21.04
CA CYS A 41 -13.00 -1.60 20.64
C CYS A 41 -12.79 -0.13 20.26
N LEU A 42 -12.78 0.78 21.25
CA LEU A 42 -12.66 2.22 21.02
C LEU A 42 -11.29 2.63 20.48
N ASP A 43 -10.23 1.90 20.83
CA ASP A 43 -8.90 2.04 20.24
C ASP A 43 -8.95 1.83 18.71
N GLN A 44 -9.67 0.82 18.26
CA GLN A 44 -9.80 0.51 16.83
C GLN A 44 -10.66 1.55 16.08
N LEU A 45 -11.57 2.23 16.76
CA LEU A 45 -12.36 3.33 16.19
C LEU A 45 -11.49 4.59 16.00
N ILE A 46 -10.64 4.91 16.98
CA ILE A 46 -9.78 6.09 16.94
C ILE A 46 -8.61 5.92 15.96
N ILE A 47 -7.99 4.72 15.95
CA ILE A 47 -6.88 4.42 15.04
C ILE A 47 -7.41 4.37 13.61
N GLY A 48 -6.88 5.24 12.75
CA GLY A 48 -7.31 5.39 11.36
C GLY A 48 -8.44 6.40 11.15
N SER A 49 -8.86 7.13 12.21
CA SER A 49 -9.83 8.23 12.09
C SER A 49 -9.24 9.53 11.51
N GLU A 50 -7.96 9.54 11.15
CA GLU A 50 -7.25 10.71 10.61
C GLU A 50 -7.40 11.98 11.49
N GLY A 51 -7.48 11.80 12.81
CA GLY A 51 -7.64 12.91 13.76
C GLY A 51 -9.04 13.52 13.81
N THR A 52 -10.03 12.95 13.12
CA THR A 52 -11.40 13.48 13.11
C THR A 52 -12.19 13.18 14.39
N LEU A 53 -11.77 12.20 15.19
CA LEU A 53 -12.46 11.79 16.42
C LEU A 53 -11.68 12.12 17.70
N GLY A 54 -10.41 12.50 17.60
CA GLY A 54 -9.57 12.81 18.74
C GLY A 54 -8.10 12.93 18.37
N ILE A 55 -7.27 13.36 19.31
CA ILE A 55 -5.82 13.48 19.15
C ILE A 55 -5.14 12.40 19.97
N ILE A 56 -4.42 11.49 19.30
CA ILE A 56 -3.61 10.45 19.95
C ILE A 56 -2.34 11.11 20.50
N THR A 57 -2.10 10.99 21.80
CA THR A 57 -0.94 11.55 22.48
C THR A 57 0.07 10.50 22.91
N LYS A 58 -0.38 9.26 23.13
CA LYS A 58 0.48 8.11 23.45
C LYS A 58 -0.07 6.84 22.81
N ALA A 59 0.82 5.91 22.48
CA ALA A 59 0.46 4.57 22.05
C ALA A 59 1.31 3.52 22.76
N THR A 60 0.68 2.42 23.17
CA THR A 60 1.38 1.22 23.65
C THR A 60 1.41 0.21 22.50
N LEU A 61 2.62 -0.17 22.07
CA LEU A 61 2.81 -1.04 20.92
C LEU A 61 3.05 -2.49 21.34
N LYS A 62 2.59 -3.41 20.48
CA LYS A 62 2.96 -4.82 20.55
C LYS A 62 4.39 -4.98 20.02
N LEU A 63 5.17 -5.80 20.71
CA LEU A 63 6.49 -6.19 20.23
C LEU A 63 6.45 -7.61 19.71
N VAL A 64 7.25 -7.87 18.69
CA VAL A 64 7.46 -9.19 18.14
C VAL A 64 8.93 -9.60 18.32
N PRO A 65 9.24 -10.90 18.47
CA PRO A 65 10.63 -11.36 18.51
C PRO A 65 11.34 -10.96 17.22
N LEU A 66 12.57 -10.48 17.35
CA LEU A 66 13.43 -10.20 16.20
C LEU A 66 13.90 -11.53 15.59
N SER A 67 13.63 -11.74 14.32
CA SER A 67 14.15 -12.88 13.57
C SER A 67 15.65 -12.68 13.32
N PRO A 68 16.53 -13.62 13.76
CA PRO A 68 17.98 -13.45 13.63
C PRO A 68 18.47 -13.68 12.19
N PHE A 69 17.70 -14.35 11.35
CA PHE A 69 18.04 -14.67 9.98
C PHE A 69 17.04 -14.05 9.00
N HIS A 70 17.54 -13.52 7.90
CA HIS A 70 16.71 -13.04 6.81
C HIS A 70 17.46 -13.14 5.49
N VAL A 71 16.70 -13.21 4.40
CA VAL A 71 17.18 -13.07 3.03
C VAL A 71 16.20 -12.21 2.23
N ASP A 72 16.75 -11.40 1.37
CA ASP A 72 16.00 -10.67 0.35
C ASP A 72 16.24 -11.35 -0.99
N VAL A 73 15.18 -11.67 -1.71
CA VAL A 73 15.23 -12.32 -3.03
C VAL A 73 14.64 -11.37 -4.05
N LEU A 74 15.37 -11.15 -5.14
CA LEU A 74 14.88 -10.47 -6.33
C LEU A 74 14.45 -11.53 -7.35
N ALA A 75 13.17 -11.57 -7.70
CA ALA A 75 12.65 -12.30 -8.84
C ALA A 75 12.35 -11.32 -9.96
N VAL A 76 12.89 -11.61 -11.16
CA VAL A 76 12.72 -10.77 -12.36
C VAL A 76 11.85 -11.49 -13.35
N PHE A 77 10.89 -10.76 -13.92
CA PHE A 77 9.95 -11.27 -14.91
C PHE A 77 9.94 -10.34 -16.14
N THR A 78 9.77 -10.90 -17.33
CA THR A 78 9.61 -10.09 -18.56
C THR A 78 8.15 -9.82 -18.90
N LYS A 79 7.20 -10.39 -18.13
CA LYS A 79 5.77 -10.14 -18.30
C LYS A 79 5.13 -9.77 -16.97
N LEU A 80 4.31 -8.70 -17.00
CA LEU A 80 3.52 -8.28 -15.85
C LEU A 80 2.64 -9.41 -15.29
N SER A 81 2.05 -10.23 -16.19
CA SER A 81 1.17 -11.34 -15.79
C SER A 81 1.89 -12.34 -14.92
N ASP A 82 3.14 -12.66 -15.24
CA ASP A 82 3.93 -13.69 -14.58
C ASP A 82 4.40 -13.22 -13.21
N ALA A 83 4.89 -11.96 -13.09
CA ALA A 83 5.21 -11.33 -11.81
C ALA A 83 3.97 -11.29 -10.88
N ALA A 84 2.87 -10.81 -11.40
CA ALA A 84 1.65 -10.66 -10.61
C ALA A 84 0.99 -12.01 -10.23
N GLU A 85 1.20 -13.09 -11.02
CA GLU A 85 0.74 -14.45 -10.70
C GLU A 85 1.58 -15.09 -9.58
N ALA A 86 2.86 -14.76 -9.48
CA ALA A 86 3.75 -15.27 -8.45
C ALA A 86 3.31 -14.86 -7.04
N VAL A 87 2.86 -13.60 -6.86
CA VAL A 87 2.50 -13.02 -5.57
C VAL A 87 1.48 -13.85 -4.77
N PRO A 88 0.27 -14.15 -5.28
CA PRO A 88 -0.70 -14.95 -4.52
C PRO A 88 -0.21 -16.40 -4.28
N LYS A 89 0.64 -16.96 -5.14
CA LYS A 89 1.23 -18.28 -4.93
C LYS A 89 2.24 -18.24 -3.76
N ILE A 90 3.09 -17.21 -3.71
CA ILE A 90 4.05 -16.99 -2.62
C ILE A 90 3.30 -16.82 -1.28
N VAL A 91 2.29 -15.98 -1.24
CA VAL A 91 1.49 -15.74 -0.03
C VAL A 91 0.80 -17.02 0.46
N LYS A 92 0.25 -17.85 -0.46
CA LYS A 92 -0.44 -19.11 -0.14
C LYS A 92 0.51 -20.26 0.24
N ALA A 93 1.78 -20.16 -0.13
CA ALA A 93 2.73 -21.27 0.02
C ALA A 93 3.12 -21.58 1.48
N GLY A 94 2.69 -20.78 2.46
CA GLY A 94 3.07 -20.95 3.86
C GLY A 94 4.49 -20.49 4.17
N ILE A 95 5.15 -19.79 3.23
CA ILE A 95 6.48 -19.17 3.42
C ILE A 95 6.40 -18.05 4.46
N ASN A 96 5.22 -17.38 4.55
CA ASN A 96 4.98 -16.23 5.41
C ASN A 96 6.02 -15.11 5.20
N PRO A 97 6.14 -14.56 3.98
CA PRO A 97 7.12 -13.54 3.66
C PRO A 97 6.92 -12.29 4.51
N THR A 98 8.01 -11.61 4.85
CA THR A 98 7.98 -10.34 5.59
C THR A 98 7.57 -9.20 4.70
N SER A 99 7.97 -9.24 3.43
CA SER A 99 7.51 -8.32 2.38
C SER A 99 7.44 -9.01 1.03
N VAL A 100 6.57 -8.50 0.15
CA VAL A 100 6.51 -8.81 -1.28
C VAL A 100 6.25 -7.49 -2.00
N GLU A 101 7.30 -6.94 -2.63
CA GLU A 101 7.29 -5.63 -3.25
C GLU A 101 7.37 -5.77 -4.76
N PHE A 102 6.42 -5.20 -5.47
CA PHE A 102 6.41 -5.19 -6.94
C PHE A 102 6.85 -3.83 -7.48
N MET A 103 7.59 -3.84 -8.59
CA MET A 103 7.96 -2.65 -9.37
C MET A 103 7.77 -2.92 -10.86
N ASP A 104 7.14 -1.99 -11.56
CA ASP A 104 7.06 -2.06 -13.02
C ASP A 104 8.37 -1.64 -13.70
N VAL A 105 8.49 -1.97 -14.99
CA VAL A 105 9.66 -1.62 -15.82
C VAL A 105 9.98 -0.13 -15.78
N SER A 106 8.96 0.74 -15.77
CA SER A 106 9.15 2.19 -15.78
C SER A 106 9.84 2.68 -14.50
N PHE A 107 9.42 2.16 -13.34
CA PHE A 107 10.08 2.46 -12.08
C PHE A 107 11.48 1.86 -11.99
N VAL A 108 11.65 0.59 -12.41
CA VAL A 108 12.96 -0.06 -12.39
C VAL A 108 13.97 0.76 -13.20
N ARG A 109 13.64 1.10 -14.45
CA ARG A 109 14.50 1.91 -15.32
C ARG A 109 14.81 3.27 -14.72
N SER A 110 13.78 4.02 -14.34
CA SER A 110 13.91 5.37 -13.78
C SER A 110 14.78 5.39 -12.53
N ALA A 111 14.56 4.46 -11.61
CA ALA A 111 15.29 4.41 -10.36
C ALA A 111 16.74 3.91 -10.54
N CYS A 112 16.99 2.96 -11.45
CA CYS A 112 18.34 2.56 -11.83
C CYS A 112 19.15 3.72 -12.42
N GLU A 113 18.54 4.51 -13.34
CA GLU A 113 19.16 5.71 -13.90
C GLU A 113 19.47 6.74 -12.81
N TYR A 114 18.50 7.02 -11.94
CA TYR A 114 18.63 7.99 -10.85
C TYR A 114 19.73 7.60 -9.87
N CYS A 115 19.78 6.32 -9.45
CA CYS A 115 20.77 5.80 -8.53
C CYS A 115 22.12 5.52 -9.21
N LYS A 116 22.20 5.58 -10.55
CA LYS A 116 23.37 5.17 -11.36
C LYS A 116 23.79 3.73 -11.08
N LEU A 117 22.81 2.85 -10.97
CA LEU A 117 22.97 1.42 -10.72
C LEU A 117 22.58 0.61 -11.95
N ASP A 118 23.30 -0.49 -12.14
CA ASP A 118 23.00 -1.48 -13.18
C ASP A 118 22.48 -2.74 -12.51
N LEU A 119 21.19 -3.02 -12.69
CA LEU A 119 20.52 -4.22 -12.19
C LEU A 119 20.08 -5.09 -13.35
N PRO A 120 19.95 -6.43 -13.15
CA PRO A 120 19.50 -7.34 -14.18
C PRO A 120 18.17 -6.91 -14.81
N HIS A 121 18.06 -6.96 -16.14
CA HIS A 121 16.83 -6.64 -16.87
C HIS A 121 16.20 -5.27 -16.57
N LYS A 122 17.00 -4.25 -16.24
CA LYS A 122 16.49 -2.90 -15.90
C LYS A 122 15.66 -2.25 -17.02
N GLU A 123 15.81 -2.68 -18.27
CA GLU A 123 15.14 -2.11 -19.44
C GLU A 123 13.79 -2.79 -19.75
N ASP A 124 13.59 -4.04 -19.30
CA ASP A 124 12.42 -4.88 -19.65
C ASP A 124 11.88 -5.72 -18.49
N GLY A 125 12.49 -5.64 -17.29
CA GLY A 125 12.14 -6.45 -16.13
C GLY A 125 11.06 -5.83 -15.23
N TYR A 126 10.06 -6.63 -14.86
CA TYR A 126 9.22 -6.42 -13.70
C TYR A 126 9.87 -7.09 -12.50
N TYR A 127 9.98 -6.42 -11.37
CA TYR A 127 10.67 -6.92 -10.20
C TYR A 127 9.69 -7.26 -9.08
N ASP A 128 9.84 -8.45 -8.52
CA ASP A 128 9.33 -8.79 -7.20
C ASP A 128 10.51 -8.92 -6.24
N ILE A 129 10.50 -8.12 -5.16
CA ILE A 129 11.49 -8.17 -4.10
C ILE A 129 10.81 -8.80 -2.88
N ILE A 130 11.27 -9.98 -2.47
CA ILE A 130 10.66 -10.76 -1.42
C ILE A 130 11.61 -10.90 -0.24
N THR A 131 11.19 -10.45 0.95
CA THR A 131 11.94 -10.64 2.19
C THR A 131 11.39 -11.85 2.94
N ILE A 132 12.27 -12.77 3.30
CA ILE A 132 11.97 -13.92 4.17
C ILE A 132 12.76 -13.74 5.47
N GLU A 133 12.09 -13.96 6.59
CA GLU A 133 12.69 -14.00 7.92
C GLU A 133 12.48 -15.40 8.54
N ALA A 134 13.48 -15.86 9.30
CA ALA A 134 13.44 -17.15 10.00
C ALA A 134 14.16 -17.09 11.34
N PHE A 135 13.89 -18.09 12.20
CA PHE A 135 14.54 -18.20 13.50
C PHE A 135 15.75 -19.14 13.51
N ASN A 136 15.99 -19.87 12.43
CA ASN A 136 17.18 -20.70 12.20
C ASN A 136 17.47 -20.81 10.70
N GLU A 137 18.71 -21.22 10.36
CA GLU A 137 19.18 -21.32 8.98
C GLU A 137 18.39 -22.37 8.17
N ALA A 138 18.11 -23.52 8.73
CA ALA A 138 17.38 -24.58 8.02
C ALA A 138 15.96 -24.15 7.62
N GLU A 139 15.29 -23.37 8.46
CA GLU A 139 13.98 -22.77 8.14
C GLU A 139 14.13 -21.74 7.01
N LEU A 140 15.20 -20.93 7.05
CA LEU A 140 15.45 -19.93 6.01
C LEU A 140 15.69 -20.62 4.66
N ASP A 141 16.55 -21.63 4.63
CA ASP A 141 16.89 -22.39 3.43
C ASP A 141 15.64 -23.04 2.81
N GLU A 142 14.84 -23.77 3.62
CA GLU A 142 13.59 -24.40 3.17
C GLU A 142 12.63 -23.39 2.53
N LYS A 143 12.44 -22.25 3.19
CA LYS A 143 11.55 -21.19 2.68
C LYS A 143 12.07 -20.56 1.39
N THR A 144 13.40 -20.35 1.31
CA THR A 144 14.06 -19.76 0.15
C THR A 144 13.98 -20.69 -1.05
N GLU A 145 14.30 -21.97 -0.88
CA GLU A 145 14.16 -22.97 -1.94
C GLU A 145 12.72 -23.04 -2.47
N LYS A 146 11.76 -23.04 -1.57
CA LYS A 146 10.34 -23.05 -1.94
C LYS A 146 9.92 -21.79 -2.69
N LEU A 147 10.42 -20.60 -2.27
CA LEU A 147 10.18 -19.34 -2.97
C LEU A 147 10.77 -19.39 -4.38
N MET A 148 12.04 -19.78 -4.53
CA MET A 148 12.72 -19.86 -5.83
C MET A 148 11.95 -20.74 -6.80
N LYS A 149 11.53 -21.94 -6.35
CA LYS A 149 10.71 -22.83 -7.16
C LYS A 149 9.40 -22.20 -7.63
N ILE A 150 8.69 -21.48 -6.77
CA ILE A 150 7.45 -20.79 -7.15
C ILE A 150 7.72 -19.72 -8.22
N CYS A 151 8.79 -18.93 -8.07
CA CYS A 151 9.18 -17.92 -9.05
C CYS A 151 9.53 -18.55 -10.40
N GLU A 152 10.28 -19.65 -10.41
CA GLU A 152 10.61 -20.42 -11.63
C GLU A 152 9.35 -20.98 -12.31
N GLU A 153 8.42 -21.58 -11.54
CA GLU A 153 7.13 -22.07 -12.04
C GLU A 153 6.25 -20.94 -12.62
N CYS A 154 6.47 -19.69 -12.18
CA CYS A 154 5.83 -18.48 -12.72
C CYS A 154 6.68 -17.80 -13.81
N HIS A 155 7.65 -18.51 -14.38
CA HIS A 155 8.49 -18.04 -15.50
C HIS A 155 9.39 -16.85 -15.17
N ALA A 156 9.88 -16.75 -13.93
CA ALA A 156 10.92 -15.78 -13.61
C ALA A 156 12.14 -15.99 -14.51
N THR A 157 12.67 -14.90 -15.07
CA THR A 157 13.86 -14.91 -15.91
C THR A 157 15.12 -15.06 -15.06
N ASP A 158 15.13 -14.40 -13.91
CA ASP A 158 16.18 -14.47 -12.89
C ASP A 158 15.55 -14.56 -11.49
N VAL A 159 16.18 -15.35 -10.61
CA VAL A 159 15.87 -15.39 -9.18
C VAL A 159 17.19 -15.37 -8.44
N VAL A 160 17.51 -14.24 -7.82
CA VAL A 160 18.81 -13.99 -7.18
C VAL A 160 18.63 -13.38 -5.79
N GLU A 161 19.65 -13.53 -4.95
CA GLU A 161 19.70 -12.80 -3.70
C GLU A 161 19.79 -11.30 -3.98
N ALA A 162 18.90 -10.51 -3.33
CA ALA A 162 18.85 -9.07 -3.48
C ALA A 162 19.81 -8.41 -2.48
N ASP A 163 20.71 -7.61 -3.00
CA ASP A 163 21.61 -6.81 -2.19
C ASP A 163 21.07 -5.38 -1.93
N ASP A 164 21.83 -4.57 -1.20
CA ASP A 164 21.49 -3.18 -0.89
C ASP A 164 21.23 -2.31 -2.12
N ARG A 165 21.75 -2.67 -3.30
CA ARG A 165 21.52 -1.93 -4.55
C ARG A 165 20.07 -2.05 -4.99
N VAL A 166 19.49 -3.25 -4.89
CA VAL A 166 18.07 -3.49 -5.21
C VAL A 166 17.18 -2.65 -4.31
N TRP A 167 17.42 -2.67 -3.00
CA TRP A 167 16.69 -1.84 -2.05
C TRP A 167 16.94 -0.34 -2.23
N SER A 168 18.13 0.07 -2.67
CA SER A 168 18.41 1.46 -3.01
C SER A 168 17.54 1.92 -4.18
N VAL A 169 17.42 1.11 -5.23
CA VAL A 169 16.51 1.37 -6.36
C VAL A 169 15.07 1.46 -5.88
N ARG A 170 14.58 0.48 -5.08
CA ARG A 170 13.20 0.49 -4.56
C ARG A 170 12.90 1.72 -3.71
N ARG A 171 13.80 2.14 -2.82
CA ARG A 171 13.62 3.33 -1.97
C ARG A 171 13.58 4.63 -2.75
N ASN A 172 14.25 4.71 -3.89
CA ASN A 172 14.35 5.92 -4.69
C ASN A 172 13.35 5.99 -5.86
N CYS A 173 12.42 5.05 -5.97
CA CYS A 173 11.40 5.03 -7.03
C CYS A 173 10.67 6.37 -7.17
N LEU A 174 10.08 6.89 -6.09
CA LEU A 174 9.34 8.16 -6.15
C LEU A 174 10.24 9.36 -6.46
N GLU A 175 11.44 9.43 -5.87
CA GLU A 175 12.38 10.51 -6.17
C GLU A 175 12.85 10.48 -7.62
N SER A 176 13.06 9.30 -8.19
CA SER A 176 13.45 9.15 -9.60
C SER A 176 12.42 9.74 -10.56
N THR A 177 11.13 9.69 -10.23
CA THR A 177 10.08 10.26 -11.10
C THR A 177 10.13 11.77 -11.21
N ARG A 178 10.70 12.46 -10.21
CA ARG A 178 10.87 13.93 -10.23
C ARG A 178 11.84 14.41 -11.29
N THR A 179 12.66 13.53 -11.85
CA THR A 179 13.52 13.84 -13.00
C THR A 179 12.72 14.04 -14.28
N TYR A 180 11.52 13.45 -14.37
CA TYR A 180 10.63 13.57 -15.53
C TYR A 180 9.59 14.68 -15.36
N SER A 181 9.05 14.86 -14.16
CA SER A 181 8.06 15.90 -13.88
C SER A 181 8.06 16.25 -12.39
N LYS A 182 7.98 17.56 -12.10
CA LYS A 182 7.81 18.06 -10.73
C LYS A 182 6.38 17.93 -10.23
N VAL A 183 5.42 17.79 -11.16
CA VAL A 183 3.99 17.66 -10.85
C VAL A 183 3.54 16.24 -11.14
N GLY A 184 2.93 15.63 -10.16
CA GLY A 184 2.38 14.29 -10.25
C GLY A 184 1.48 13.98 -9.07
N THR A 185 0.79 12.87 -9.15
CA THR A 185 -0.07 12.35 -8.09
C THR A 185 0.12 10.86 -7.96
N SER A 186 0.01 10.35 -6.72
CA SER A 186 -0.03 8.90 -6.46
C SER A 186 -1.44 8.49 -6.08
N GLU A 187 -1.99 7.52 -6.79
CA GLU A 187 -3.19 6.83 -6.39
C GLU A 187 -2.79 5.62 -5.53
N ASP A 188 -3.37 5.56 -4.33
CA ASP A 188 -3.06 4.58 -3.28
C ASP A 188 -4.22 3.59 -3.19
N LEU A 189 -4.27 2.68 -4.14
CA LEU A 189 -5.38 1.74 -4.29
C LEU A 189 -5.08 0.44 -3.52
N VAL A 190 -6.14 -0.23 -3.06
CA VAL A 190 -6.00 -1.55 -2.45
C VAL A 190 -7.05 -2.50 -2.98
N VAL A 191 -6.63 -3.71 -3.32
CA VAL A 191 -7.50 -4.78 -3.83
C VAL A 191 -7.14 -6.11 -3.12
N PRO A 192 -8.03 -7.12 -3.14
CA PRO A 192 -7.63 -8.45 -2.71
C PRO A 192 -6.38 -8.92 -3.46
N VAL A 193 -5.42 -9.54 -2.78
CA VAL A 193 -4.13 -9.98 -3.35
C VAL A 193 -4.31 -10.79 -4.64
N THR A 194 -5.36 -11.63 -4.71
CA THR A 194 -5.69 -12.41 -5.91
C THR A 194 -6.18 -11.57 -7.11
N LYS A 195 -6.40 -10.28 -6.92
CA LYS A 195 -6.88 -9.34 -7.94
C LYS A 195 -5.84 -8.29 -8.33
N ILE A 196 -4.65 -8.35 -7.72
CA ILE A 196 -3.62 -7.32 -7.95
C ILE A 196 -3.15 -7.30 -9.41
N ALA A 197 -2.96 -8.49 -10.01
CA ALA A 197 -2.57 -8.64 -11.41
C ALA A 197 -3.57 -7.97 -12.38
N ASP A 198 -4.85 -8.32 -12.22
CA ASP A 198 -5.92 -7.78 -13.05
C ASP A 198 -6.05 -6.26 -12.87
N CYS A 199 -5.87 -5.79 -11.62
CA CYS A 199 -5.95 -4.37 -11.30
C CYS A 199 -4.81 -3.59 -11.96
N ILE A 200 -3.55 -3.98 -11.75
CA ILE A 200 -2.39 -3.29 -12.33
C ILE A 200 -2.48 -3.29 -13.86
N LYS A 201 -2.79 -4.44 -14.47
CA LYS A 201 -2.94 -4.55 -15.92
C LYS A 201 -3.99 -3.58 -16.46
N THR A 202 -5.18 -3.55 -15.85
CA THR A 202 -6.27 -2.69 -16.31
C THR A 202 -5.92 -1.21 -16.14
N LEU A 203 -5.30 -0.80 -15.02
CA LEU A 203 -4.86 0.57 -14.80
C LEU A 203 -3.79 1.00 -15.81
N MET A 204 -2.82 0.14 -16.12
CA MET A 204 -1.79 0.41 -17.12
C MET A 204 -2.37 0.51 -18.54
N GLU A 205 -3.33 -0.35 -18.90
CA GLU A 205 -4.02 -0.26 -20.21
C GLU A 205 -4.90 1.00 -20.30
N GLU A 206 -5.64 1.32 -19.24
CA GLU A 206 -6.46 2.53 -19.20
C GLU A 206 -5.61 3.79 -19.32
N SER A 207 -4.47 3.83 -18.65
CA SER A 207 -3.56 4.99 -18.66
C SER A 207 -3.03 5.36 -20.06
N LYS A 208 -2.97 4.39 -20.99
CA LYS A 208 -2.54 4.63 -22.39
C LYS A 208 -3.47 5.54 -23.21
N LYS A 209 -4.67 5.83 -22.70
CA LYS A 209 -5.64 6.72 -23.35
C LYS A 209 -5.38 8.20 -23.07
N TYR A 210 -4.42 8.50 -22.20
CA TYR A 210 -4.15 9.83 -21.67
C TYR A 210 -2.69 10.22 -21.94
N ASP A 211 -2.41 11.51 -21.88
CA ASP A 211 -1.09 12.08 -22.19
C ASP A 211 -0.13 12.09 -20.97
N PHE A 212 -0.60 11.66 -19.81
CA PHE A 212 0.23 11.56 -18.62
C PHE A 212 1.14 10.30 -18.63
N ARG A 213 2.20 10.32 -17.83
CA ARG A 213 3.14 9.20 -17.71
C ARG A 213 2.88 8.40 -16.46
N PRO A 214 2.47 7.12 -16.58
CA PRO A 214 2.21 6.24 -15.43
C PRO A 214 3.47 5.50 -14.98
N PHE A 215 3.50 5.16 -13.69
CA PHE A 215 4.42 4.23 -13.05
C PHE A 215 3.65 3.42 -12.01
N CYS A 216 4.02 2.17 -11.82
CA CYS A 216 3.35 1.30 -10.86
C CYS A 216 4.34 0.60 -9.94
N LEU A 217 4.14 0.75 -8.64
CA LEU A 217 4.75 -0.09 -7.63
C LEU A 217 3.68 -0.57 -6.64
N ALA A 218 3.93 -1.66 -5.94
CA ALA A 218 2.96 -2.19 -5.01
C ALA A 218 3.63 -2.89 -3.82
N HIS A 219 2.99 -2.78 -2.65
CA HIS A 219 3.12 -3.76 -1.58
C HIS A 219 2.28 -4.97 -1.98
N ALA A 220 2.81 -5.77 -2.90
CA ALA A 220 2.02 -6.77 -3.61
C ALA A 220 1.50 -7.88 -2.68
N GLY A 221 2.23 -8.16 -1.59
CA GLY A 221 1.83 -9.16 -0.61
C GLY A 221 0.56 -8.84 0.17
N ASP A 222 0.13 -7.59 0.23
CA ASP A 222 -1.09 -7.15 0.93
C ASP A 222 -2.13 -6.48 0.00
N GLY A 223 -1.81 -6.36 -1.30
CA GLY A 223 -2.73 -5.85 -2.31
C GLY A 223 -2.75 -4.32 -2.46
N ASN A 224 -1.83 -3.59 -1.83
CA ASN A 224 -1.75 -2.14 -1.93
C ASN A 224 -0.92 -1.72 -3.17
N ILE A 225 -1.53 -0.93 -4.03
CA ILE A 225 -0.98 -0.47 -5.31
C ILE A 225 -0.76 1.04 -5.25
N HIS A 226 0.48 1.48 -5.50
CA HIS A 226 0.81 2.88 -5.71
C HIS A 226 0.94 3.14 -7.21
N PHE A 227 -0.10 3.74 -7.77
CA PHE A 227 -0.13 4.12 -9.17
C PHE A 227 0.26 5.59 -9.30
N GLN A 228 1.52 5.84 -9.64
CA GLN A 228 2.07 7.17 -9.79
C GLN A 228 1.78 7.69 -11.19
N ILE A 229 1.24 8.90 -11.27
CA ILE A 229 0.88 9.57 -12.52
C ILE A 229 1.61 10.90 -12.57
N LEU A 230 2.34 11.15 -13.65
CA LEU A 230 3.11 12.39 -13.86
C LEU A 230 2.45 13.24 -14.93
N LYS A 231 2.35 14.55 -14.65
CA LYS A 231 1.78 15.55 -15.56
C LYS A 231 2.63 15.75 -16.81
N CYS A 232 3.96 15.68 -16.69
CA CYS A 232 4.90 16.03 -17.76
C CYS A 232 4.60 17.41 -18.37
N ASP A 233 4.51 17.50 -19.72
CA ASP A 233 4.35 18.76 -20.45
C ASP A 233 2.88 19.18 -20.67
N MET A 234 1.91 18.49 -20.04
CA MET A 234 0.49 18.81 -20.15
C MET A 234 0.17 20.20 -19.58
N SER A 235 -0.84 20.87 -20.13
CA SER A 235 -1.44 22.06 -19.50
C SER A 235 -2.07 21.72 -18.15
N ASP A 236 -2.32 22.72 -17.29
CA ASP A 236 -3.00 22.47 -16.00
C ASP A 236 -4.45 22.02 -16.23
N GLU A 237 -5.12 22.55 -17.24
CA GLU A 237 -6.50 22.20 -17.59
C GLU A 237 -6.61 20.75 -18.11
N ASP A 238 -5.72 20.36 -19.03
CA ASP A 238 -5.70 18.98 -19.56
C ASP A 238 -5.34 17.98 -18.45
N TRP A 239 -4.39 18.36 -17.58
CA TRP A 239 -4.00 17.54 -16.45
C TRP A 239 -5.18 17.22 -15.52
N GLU A 240 -5.89 18.24 -15.06
CA GLU A 240 -7.04 18.06 -14.17
C GLU A 240 -8.16 17.26 -14.88
N THR A 241 -8.43 17.57 -16.14
CA THR A 241 -9.47 16.90 -16.94
C THR A 241 -9.16 15.42 -17.14
N GLN A 242 -7.97 15.10 -17.64
CA GLN A 242 -7.60 13.71 -17.95
C GLN A 242 -7.44 12.88 -16.67
N LEU A 243 -6.94 13.48 -15.58
CA LEU A 243 -6.83 12.80 -14.28
C LEU A 243 -8.21 12.42 -13.71
N GLU A 244 -9.20 13.31 -13.82
CA GLU A 244 -10.57 13.01 -13.40
C GLU A 244 -11.22 11.95 -14.30
N GLN A 245 -10.97 11.97 -15.60
CA GLN A 245 -11.44 10.94 -16.52
C GLN A 245 -10.85 9.57 -16.20
N PHE A 246 -9.55 9.51 -15.93
CA PHE A 246 -8.89 8.28 -15.46
C PHE A 246 -9.50 7.75 -14.17
N ARG A 247 -9.64 8.61 -13.16
CA ARG A 247 -10.25 8.25 -11.88
C ARG A 247 -11.68 7.76 -11.99
N ALA A 248 -12.45 8.35 -12.93
CA ALA A 248 -13.84 7.95 -13.18
C ALA A 248 -13.96 6.51 -13.72
N VAL A 249 -12.91 5.95 -14.29
CA VAL A 249 -12.82 4.54 -14.71
C VAL A 249 -12.12 3.69 -13.67
N ALA A 250 -10.99 4.15 -13.16
CA ALA A 250 -10.14 3.38 -12.23
C ALA A 250 -10.84 3.07 -10.91
N TYR A 251 -11.49 4.04 -10.29
CA TYR A 251 -12.10 3.85 -8.97
C TYR A 251 -13.30 2.89 -8.97
N PRO A 252 -14.30 3.02 -9.86
CA PRO A 252 -15.37 2.01 -9.95
C PRO A 252 -14.83 0.60 -10.22
N TYR A 253 -13.78 0.49 -11.03
CA TYR A 253 -13.17 -0.80 -11.31
C TYR A 253 -12.52 -1.39 -10.06
N VAL A 254 -11.75 -0.61 -9.29
CA VAL A 254 -11.18 -1.05 -8.01
C VAL A 254 -12.27 -1.52 -7.05
N TYR A 255 -13.35 -0.77 -6.91
CA TYR A 255 -14.49 -1.18 -6.07
C TYR A 255 -15.16 -2.47 -6.56
N SER A 256 -15.29 -2.66 -7.89
CA SER A 256 -15.84 -3.89 -8.47
C SER A 256 -15.02 -5.14 -8.15
N LEU A 257 -13.72 -4.96 -7.88
CA LEU A 257 -12.82 -6.01 -7.43
C LEU A 257 -12.89 -6.28 -5.91
N GLY A 258 -13.72 -5.54 -5.17
CA GLY A 258 -13.78 -5.56 -3.70
C GLY A 258 -12.72 -4.67 -3.04
N GLY A 259 -12.06 -3.80 -3.81
CA GLY A 259 -11.02 -2.88 -3.34
C GLY A 259 -11.54 -1.59 -2.70
N ARG A 260 -10.61 -0.69 -2.38
CA ARG A 260 -10.88 0.63 -1.77
C ARG A 260 -9.93 1.70 -2.34
N LEU A 261 -10.29 2.99 -2.13
CA LEU A 261 -9.57 4.19 -2.62
C LEU A 261 -8.24 4.46 -1.93
N SER A 262 -8.01 3.88 -0.75
CA SER A 262 -6.76 4.06 -0.03
C SER A 262 -6.39 2.79 0.72
N GLY A 263 -5.18 2.30 0.45
CA GLY A 263 -4.56 1.21 1.18
C GLY A 263 -3.93 1.70 2.48
N GLU A 264 -3.14 2.78 2.41
CA GLU A 264 -2.38 3.26 3.58
C GLU A 264 -2.32 4.79 3.74
N HIS A 265 -2.49 5.59 2.66
CA HIS A 265 -2.33 7.05 2.73
C HIS A 265 -3.49 7.77 3.39
N GLY A 266 -4.64 7.13 3.55
CA GLY A 266 -5.87 7.73 4.04
C GLY A 266 -6.64 8.52 2.97
N ILE A 267 -7.77 9.05 3.36
CA ILE A 267 -8.66 9.83 2.50
C ILE A 267 -8.24 11.31 2.48
N GLY A 268 -8.04 11.87 3.68
CA GLY A 268 -7.68 13.28 3.85
C GLY A 268 -8.63 14.22 3.14
N LEU A 269 -8.07 15.27 2.56
CA LEU A 269 -8.77 16.20 1.67
C LEU A 269 -8.80 15.70 0.21
N LYS A 270 -7.72 15.05 -0.23
CA LYS A 270 -7.52 14.65 -1.64
C LYS A 270 -8.62 13.74 -2.18
N ARG A 271 -9.10 12.81 -1.34
CA ARG A 271 -10.06 11.78 -1.74
C ARG A 271 -11.47 12.00 -1.18
N LEU A 272 -11.70 13.09 -0.46
CA LEU A 272 -12.96 13.36 0.23
C LEU A 272 -14.18 13.28 -0.70
N LYS A 273 -14.12 13.96 -1.85
CA LYS A 273 -15.20 13.94 -2.86
C LYS A 273 -15.52 12.54 -3.41
N TYR A 274 -14.58 11.60 -3.32
CA TYR A 274 -14.76 10.23 -3.80
C TYR A 274 -15.32 9.32 -2.70
N MET A 275 -15.14 9.68 -1.42
CA MET A 275 -15.80 8.98 -0.32
C MET A 275 -17.31 8.99 -0.50
N GLU A 276 -17.90 10.17 -0.74
CA GLU A 276 -19.34 10.30 -0.96
C GLU A 276 -19.84 9.57 -2.21
N LYS A 277 -18.99 9.52 -3.24
CA LYS A 277 -19.35 8.92 -4.54
C LYS A 277 -19.30 7.39 -4.55
N TYR A 278 -18.35 6.79 -3.81
CA TYR A 278 -18.04 5.37 -3.95
C TYR A 278 -18.20 4.55 -2.67
N THR A 279 -18.38 5.19 -1.50
CA THR A 279 -18.65 4.49 -0.24
C THR A 279 -20.14 4.15 -0.15
N ASP A 280 -20.44 3.01 0.48
CA ASP A 280 -21.83 2.64 0.77
C ASP A 280 -22.51 3.77 1.57
N PRO A 281 -23.70 4.25 1.15
CA PRO A 281 -24.38 5.35 1.82
C PRO A 281 -24.68 5.09 3.31
N VAL A 282 -24.97 3.84 3.68
CA VAL A 282 -25.24 3.47 5.08
C VAL A 282 -23.95 3.51 5.91
N GLU A 283 -22.82 3.07 5.34
CA GLU A 283 -21.50 3.16 5.96
C GLU A 283 -21.12 4.62 6.19
N LEU A 284 -21.33 5.48 5.20
CA LEU A 284 -21.03 6.91 5.27
C LEU A 284 -21.90 7.62 6.32
N GLU A 285 -23.21 7.35 6.35
CA GLU A 285 -24.14 7.88 7.35
C GLU A 285 -23.74 7.47 8.77
N PHE A 286 -23.32 6.21 8.94
CA PHE A 286 -22.87 5.73 10.24
C PHE A 286 -21.58 6.41 10.70
N MET A 287 -20.62 6.64 9.81
CA MET A 287 -19.41 7.42 10.11
C MET A 287 -19.76 8.87 10.52
N LYS A 288 -20.68 9.52 9.80
CA LYS A 288 -21.18 10.88 10.14
C LYS A 288 -21.88 10.89 11.52
N THR A 289 -22.66 9.88 11.81
CA THR A 289 -23.34 9.71 13.13
C THR A 289 -22.32 9.61 14.27
N ILE A 290 -21.28 8.80 14.11
CA ILE A 290 -20.18 8.67 15.09
C ILE A 290 -19.47 10.02 15.26
N LYS A 291 -19.10 10.66 14.16
CA LYS A 291 -18.45 11.98 14.18
C LYS A 291 -19.29 13.01 14.91
N GLN A 292 -20.56 13.12 14.59
CA GLN A 292 -21.49 14.08 15.22
C GLN A 292 -21.68 13.80 16.72
N ALA A 293 -21.71 12.54 17.13
CA ALA A 293 -21.83 12.15 18.54
C ALA A 293 -20.57 12.48 19.36
N VAL A 294 -19.39 12.30 18.76
CA VAL A 294 -18.10 12.53 19.44
C VAL A 294 -17.68 14.00 19.38
N ASP A 295 -17.87 14.65 18.25
CA ASP A 295 -17.44 16.02 17.96
C ASP A 295 -18.61 16.83 17.35
N PRO A 296 -19.61 17.21 18.16
CA PRO A 296 -20.81 17.90 17.67
C PRO A 296 -20.53 19.26 17.02
N ASN A 297 -19.41 19.87 17.34
CA ASN A 297 -19.00 21.17 16.79
C ASN A 297 -18.07 21.05 15.57
N TRP A 298 -17.74 19.84 15.14
CA TRP A 298 -16.85 19.53 13.99
C TRP A 298 -15.51 20.28 14.04
N ILE A 299 -14.91 20.41 15.24
CA ILE A 299 -13.63 21.11 15.42
C ILE A 299 -12.41 20.24 15.14
N MET A 300 -12.57 18.89 15.18
CA MET A 300 -11.48 17.95 15.01
C MET A 300 -11.26 17.69 13.53
N ASN A 301 -10.11 18.13 13.03
CA ASN A 301 -9.65 17.93 11.64
C ASN A 301 -10.77 18.13 10.59
N PRO A 302 -11.41 19.29 10.52
CA PRO A 302 -12.56 19.52 9.65
C PRO A 302 -12.19 19.41 8.16
N GLY A 303 -13.14 18.96 7.33
CA GLY A 303 -12.96 18.80 5.89
C GLY A 303 -12.01 17.64 5.52
N LYS A 304 -11.94 16.61 6.37
CA LYS A 304 -11.18 15.39 6.12
C LYS A 304 -12.05 14.17 6.36
N VAL A 305 -11.85 13.13 5.55
CA VAL A 305 -12.55 11.84 5.60
C VAL A 305 -14.03 11.93 5.27
N ILE A 306 -14.78 12.76 5.97
CA ILE A 306 -16.22 13.01 5.81
C ILE A 306 -16.52 14.50 6.05
N GLU A 307 -17.63 14.95 5.48
CA GLU A 307 -18.19 16.30 5.72
C GLU A 307 -19.53 16.21 6.46
N PRO A 308 -19.99 17.33 7.09
CA PRO A 308 -21.27 17.38 7.78
C PRO A 308 -22.47 16.90 6.99
#